data_1adad9a665c7e8c072b57719b8825868
#
_entry.id   1adad9a665c7e8c072b57719b8825868
#
_cell.length_a   1.000
_cell.length_b   1.000
_cell.length_c   1.000
_cell.angle_alpha   90.00
_cell.angle_beta   90.00
_cell.angle_gamma   90.00
#
_symmetry.space_group_name_H-M   'P 1'
#
loop_
_entity.id
_entity.type
_entity.pdbx_description
1 polymer ?
#
loop_
_entity_poly.entity_id
_entity_poly.type
_entity_poly.pdbx_seq_one_letter_code
_entity_poly.pdbx_strand_id
1 'polypeptide(L)' 'ILDEGETLAAVVEHCRAHRAASVLTAVLVDKLHERKVADICADFVGLRVEDRYLYGYGMDYRGYLRNAAGIYAVDPVDCD' A
#
# COMPACT_ATOMS: atom_id res chain seq x y z
N ILE A 1 1.26 2.37 -0.76
CA ILE A 1 0.03 1.57 -0.67
C ILE A 1 0.20 0.39 0.29
N LEU A 2 -0.78 0.14 1.11
CA LEU A 2 -0.84 -1.05 1.95
C LEU A 2 -1.70 -2.10 1.25
N ASP A 3 -1.06 -3.10 0.68
CA ASP A 3 -1.71 -4.24 0.03
C ASP A 3 -1.63 -5.46 0.97
N GLU A 4 -0.71 -6.38 0.74
CA GLU A 4 -0.54 -7.53 1.64
C GLU A 4 0.20 -7.16 2.94
N GLY A 5 1.00 -6.11 2.91
CA GLY A 5 1.66 -5.56 4.09
C GLY A 5 3.03 -6.14 4.40
N GLU A 6 3.57 -7.01 3.56
CA GLU A 6 4.89 -7.62 3.78
C GLU A 6 5.99 -6.56 3.85
N THR A 7 5.99 -5.61 2.93
CA THR A 7 6.98 -4.53 2.90
C THR A 7 6.83 -3.63 4.12
N LEU A 8 5.61 -3.23 4.45
CA LEU A 8 5.37 -2.38 5.61
C LEU A 8 5.82 -3.08 6.90
N ALA A 9 5.48 -4.36 7.06
CA ALA A 9 5.89 -5.14 8.22
C ALA A 9 7.41 -5.23 8.32
N ALA A 10 8.10 -5.45 7.20
CA ALA A 10 9.57 -5.53 7.17
C ALA A 10 10.21 -4.20 7.54
N VAL A 11 9.69 -3.08 7.06
CA VAL A 11 10.20 -1.74 7.38
C VAL A 11 9.99 -1.41 8.86
N VAL A 12 8.81 -1.71 9.41
CA VAL A 12 8.52 -1.50 10.83
C VAL A 12 9.48 -2.32 11.69
N GLU A 13 9.67 -3.59 11.36
CA GLU A 13 10.61 -4.47 12.08
C GLU A 13 12.04 -3.94 12.03
N HIS A 14 12.46 -3.48 10.86
CA HIS A 14 13.78 -2.86 10.68
C HIS A 14 13.96 -1.64 11.60
N CYS A 15 12.98 -0.76 11.65
CA CYS A 15 13.02 0.42 12.52
C CYS A 15 13.11 0.04 14.00
N ARG A 16 12.35 -0.96 14.42
CA ARG A 16 12.37 -1.46 15.81
C ARG A 16 13.72 -2.09 16.15
N ALA A 17 14.30 -2.86 15.22
CA ALA A 17 15.61 -3.47 15.41
C ALA A 17 16.71 -2.42 15.56
N HIS A 18 16.55 -1.25 15.01
CA HIS A 18 17.47 -0.12 15.13
C HIS A 18 17.12 0.82 16.30
N ARG A 19 16.33 0.32 17.26
CA ARG A 19 16.03 1.00 18.54
C ARG A 19 15.26 2.31 18.40
N ALA A 20 14.38 2.42 17.42
CA ALA A 20 13.47 3.55 17.36
C ALA A 20 12.62 3.60 18.65
N ALA A 21 12.46 4.77 19.24
CA ALA A 21 11.66 4.94 20.45
C ALA A 21 10.18 4.66 20.19
N SER A 22 9.69 5.00 19.00
CA SER A 22 8.36 4.64 18.53
C SER A 22 8.39 4.53 17.02
N VAL A 23 7.47 3.76 16.46
CA VAL A 23 7.32 3.60 15.02
C VAL A 23 5.85 3.80 14.67
N LEU A 24 5.57 4.83 13.91
CA LEU A 24 4.24 5.12 13.38
C LEU A 24 4.28 4.95 11.87
N THR A 25 3.18 4.52 11.30
CA THR A 25 3.07 4.27 9.86
C THR A 25 1.95 5.07 9.25
N ALA A 26 2.19 5.59 8.07
CA ALA A 26 1.20 6.29 7.28
C ALA A 26 1.22 5.77 5.85
N VAL A 27 0.06 5.50 5.30
CA VAL A 27 -0.08 5.06 3.92
C VAL A 27 -1.11 5.94 3.22
N LEU A 28 -0.87 6.19 1.94
CA LEU A 28 -1.84 6.93 1.14
C LEU A 28 -3.09 6.10 0.90
N VAL A 29 -2.91 4.82 0.61
CA VAL A 29 -4.00 3.92 0.26
C VAL A 29 -3.87 2.61 1.04
N ASP A 30 -4.97 2.14 1.59
CA ASP A 30 -5.12 0.83 2.22
C ASP A 30 -6.16 0.02 1.43
N LYS A 31 -5.74 -1.12 0.86
CA LYS A 31 -6.65 -2.05 0.20
C LYS A 31 -7.38 -2.92 1.21
N LEU A 32 -8.67 -3.04 1.05
CA LEU A 32 -9.52 -3.85 1.92
C LEU A 32 -9.61 -5.28 1.39
N HIS A 33 -8.93 -6.22 2.04
CA HIS A 33 -8.98 -7.66 1.76
C HIS A 33 -8.45 -8.44 2.94
N GLU A 34 -8.52 -9.78 2.85
CA GLU A 34 -8.12 -10.67 3.94
C GLU A 34 -6.72 -11.28 3.77
N ARG A 35 -5.97 -10.86 2.75
CA ARG A 35 -4.64 -11.41 2.43
C ARG A 35 -3.49 -10.69 3.13
N LYS A 36 -3.78 -9.77 4.04
CA LYS A 36 -2.73 -9.04 4.76
C LYS A 36 -1.98 -9.97 5.70
N VAL A 37 -0.67 -9.77 5.78
CA VAL A 37 0.15 -10.49 6.77
C VAL A 37 -0.28 -10.08 8.18
N ALA A 38 -0.18 -11.03 9.09
CA ALA A 38 -0.60 -11.00 10.50
C ALA A 38 -0.83 -9.62 11.10
N ASP A 39 -2.07 -9.21 11.24
CA ASP A 39 -2.48 -8.01 11.98
C ASP A 39 -1.81 -6.69 11.56
N ILE A 40 -1.19 -6.66 10.37
CA ILE A 40 -0.57 -5.43 9.90
C ILE A 40 -1.64 -4.37 9.63
N CYS A 41 -1.45 -3.19 10.20
CA CYS A 41 -2.27 -2.05 9.89
C CYS A 41 -1.42 -0.78 9.96
N ALA A 42 -1.82 0.24 9.23
CA ALA A 42 -1.17 1.53 9.31
C ALA A 42 -1.86 2.40 10.36
N ASP A 43 -1.06 3.24 11.03
CA ASP A 43 -1.60 4.17 12.02
C ASP A 43 -2.42 5.29 11.36
N PHE A 44 -2.00 5.71 10.18
CA PHE A 44 -2.67 6.75 9.42
C PHE A 44 -2.94 6.28 8.01
N VAL A 45 -4.17 6.41 7.55
CA VAL A 45 -4.60 5.98 6.22
C VAL A 45 -5.30 7.14 5.53
N GLY A 46 -4.84 7.47 4.33
CA GLY A 46 -5.48 8.50 3.52
C GLY A 46 -6.80 8.03 2.92
N LEU A 47 -6.79 6.87 2.30
CA LEU A 47 -7.94 6.35 1.57
C LEU A 47 -8.00 4.82 1.68
N ARG A 48 -9.18 4.29 1.97
CA ARG A 48 -9.45 2.85 1.93
C ARG A 48 -10.20 2.50 0.65
N VAL A 49 -9.71 1.48 -0.06
CA VAL A 49 -10.26 1.08 -1.36
C VAL A 49 -10.49 -0.42 -1.41
N GLU A 50 -11.36 -0.84 -2.34
CA GLU A 50 -11.55 -2.26 -2.62
C GLU A 50 -10.28 -2.87 -3.24
N ASP A 51 -10.21 -4.20 -3.24
CA ASP A 51 -9.04 -4.94 -3.73
C ASP A 51 -8.99 -4.94 -5.26
N ARG A 52 -8.43 -3.85 -5.82
CA ARG A 52 -8.18 -3.70 -7.25
C ARG A 52 -6.76 -3.22 -7.48
N TYR A 53 -6.24 -3.48 -8.67
CA TYR A 53 -4.94 -2.96 -9.06
C TYR A 53 -5.05 -1.44 -9.24
N LEU A 54 -4.22 -0.69 -8.53
CA LEU A 54 -4.24 0.77 -8.55
C LEU A 54 -3.00 1.32 -9.24
N TYR A 55 -3.15 2.47 -9.87
CA TYR A 55 -2.04 3.21 -10.49
C TYR A 55 -2.23 4.72 -10.31
N GLY A 56 -1.16 5.46 -10.57
CA GLY A 56 -1.12 6.91 -10.43
C GLY A 56 -0.32 7.34 -9.21
N TYR A 57 0.06 8.57 -9.18
CA TYR A 57 0.90 9.16 -8.13
C TYR A 57 2.11 8.31 -7.75
N GLY A 58 2.83 7.81 -8.77
CA GLY A 58 4.02 6.99 -8.59
C GLY A 58 3.78 5.49 -8.71
N MET A 59 2.56 5.01 -8.52
CA MET A 59 2.19 3.62 -8.72
C MET A 59 2.00 3.34 -10.20
N ASP A 60 2.52 2.21 -10.66
CA ASP A 60 2.53 1.89 -12.08
C ASP A 60 1.40 0.95 -12.51
N TYR A 61 1.08 1.00 -13.79
CA TYR A 61 0.38 -0.05 -14.51
C TYR A 61 1.33 -0.58 -15.60
N ARG A 62 1.84 -1.79 -15.40
CA ARG A 62 2.79 -2.45 -16.32
C ARG A 62 4.01 -1.58 -16.66
N GLY A 63 4.52 -0.84 -15.69
CA GLY A 63 5.64 0.08 -15.87
C GLY A 63 5.27 1.47 -16.36
N TYR A 64 3.98 1.72 -16.62
CA TYR A 64 3.47 2.99 -17.15
C TYR A 64 2.60 3.71 -16.13
N LEU A 65 2.22 4.93 -16.46
CA LEU A 65 1.19 5.72 -15.78
C LEU A 65 1.54 6.16 -14.35
N ARG A 66 2.81 6.08 -13.97
CA ARG A 66 3.25 6.59 -12.66
C ARG A 66 2.99 8.09 -12.51
N ASN A 67 2.96 8.82 -13.61
CA ASN A 67 2.75 10.28 -13.66
C ASN A 67 1.27 10.67 -13.76
N ALA A 68 0.36 9.72 -13.68
CA ALA A 68 -1.06 10.06 -13.69
C ALA A 68 -1.40 10.89 -12.46
N ALA A 69 -2.11 11.99 -12.66
CA ALA A 69 -2.47 12.93 -11.59
C ALA A 69 -3.75 12.45 -10.90
N GLY A 70 -3.62 11.43 -10.11
CA GLY A 70 -4.74 10.82 -9.39
C GLY A 70 -4.45 9.36 -9.11
N ILE A 71 -5.34 8.73 -8.34
CA ILE A 71 -5.29 7.31 -8.04
C ILE A 71 -6.46 6.66 -8.76
N TYR A 72 -6.15 5.70 -9.63
CA TYR A 72 -7.11 5.03 -10.50
C TYR A 72 -7.07 3.54 -10.26
N ALA A 73 -8.21 2.89 -10.39
CA ALA A 73 -8.31 1.43 -10.33
C ALA A 73 -8.41 0.88 -11.76
N VAL A 74 -7.60 -0.13 -12.05
CA VAL A 74 -7.64 -0.81 -13.35
C VAL A 74 -8.93 -1.62 -13.45
N ASP A 75 -9.59 -1.56 -14.62
CA ASP A 75 -10.75 -2.39 -14.88
C ASP A 75 -10.32 -3.87 -14.81
N PRO A 76 -11.08 -4.75 -14.13
CA PRO A 76 -10.71 -6.16 -14.02
C PRO A 76 -10.39 -6.87 -15.33
N VAL A 77 -10.98 -6.45 -16.44
CA VAL A 77 -10.69 -7.03 -17.77
C VAL A 77 -9.29 -6.67 -18.28
N ASP A 78 -8.66 -5.63 -17.71
CA ASP A 78 -7.34 -5.15 -18.10
C ASP A 78 -6.24 -5.55 -17.09
N CYS A 79 -6.55 -6.40 -16.13
CA CYS A 79 -5.63 -6.76 -15.04
C CYS A 79 -4.68 -7.92 -15.38
N ASP A 80 -4.72 -8.48 -16.54
CA ASP A 80 -3.87 -9.62 -16.90
C ASP A 80 -2.41 -9.25 -17.13
#